data_8c8cfe9e84d5918b7a6d7c9a310f125f
#
_entry.id   8c8cfe9e84d5918b7a6d7c9a310f125f
#
_cell.length_a   1.000
_cell.length_b   1.000
_cell.length_c   1.000
_cell.angle_alpha   90.00
_cell.angle_beta   90.00
_cell.angle_gamma   90.00
#
_symmetry.space_group_name_H-M   'P 1'
#
loop_
_entity.id
_entity.type
_entity.pdbx_description
1 polymer ?
#
loop_
_entity_poly.entity_id
_entity_poly.type
_entity_poly.pdbx_seq_one_letter_code
_entity_poly.pdbx_strand_id
1 'polypeptide(L)'
;MIKLCTQVNPEGFEKRLRLEDDITLLGSCFVDNISAKLRDASFHVHANPFGTLYNPASIANAVRLLDSQDVFTIEDCVQMGAGSEKICSFHHHTSFARENAEEFLANANQALLQAREDWHKSRWVIITLGTAFVWTHDGAVVANCLKRPAKEFEHRLLSLDEICSCIRSISEGHDDKEFLFTVSPIRHLSLGAHANTLSKSLLHIALEQCGVPYFPAYEIVMDELRDYRFYAEDLVHPSPTAVEIIWEKFMDSLTLPQERAQIERNEKESKASKHVRRT
;
A
#
# COMPACT_ATOMS: atom_id res chain seq x y z
N MET A 1 36.95 7.33 -11.49
CA MET A 1 35.68 8.01 -11.79
C MET A 1 35.07 8.47 -10.48
N ILE A 2 34.69 9.74 -10.37
CA ILE A 2 34.05 10.27 -9.13
C ILE A 2 32.59 9.82 -9.14
N LYS A 3 32.15 9.11 -8.08
CA LYS A 3 30.75 8.75 -7.89
C LYS A 3 30.04 9.91 -7.20
N LEU A 4 28.89 10.32 -7.74
CA LEU A 4 28.08 11.43 -7.20
C LEU A 4 26.88 10.95 -6.36
N CYS A 5 26.55 9.68 -6.42
CA CYS A 5 25.50 9.05 -5.62
C CYS A 5 25.86 7.59 -5.30
N THR A 6 25.21 7.04 -4.29
CA THR A 6 25.22 5.61 -3.99
C THR A 6 24.01 4.99 -4.65
N GLN A 7 24.19 3.99 -5.51
CA GLN A 7 23.07 3.28 -6.12
C GLN A 7 22.53 2.23 -5.16
N VAL A 8 21.20 2.16 -5.08
CA VAL A 8 20.46 1.11 -4.42
C VAL A 8 19.94 0.16 -5.50
N ASN A 9 20.52 -1.04 -5.56
CA ASN A 9 20.14 -2.04 -6.56
C ASN A 9 19.31 -3.12 -5.87
N PRO A 10 18.00 -3.25 -6.23
CA PRO A 10 17.20 -4.36 -5.75
C PRO A 10 17.74 -5.68 -6.32
N GLU A 11 18.05 -6.64 -5.47
CA GLU A 11 18.64 -7.93 -5.85
C GLU A 11 17.93 -9.08 -5.12
N GLY A 12 18.19 -10.33 -5.56
CA GLY A 12 17.76 -11.53 -4.84
C GLY A 12 16.33 -12.01 -5.12
N PHE A 13 15.64 -11.45 -6.12
CA PHE A 13 14.32 -11.94 -6.48
C PHE A 13 14.42 -13.16 -7.42
N GLU A 14 14.12 -14.33 -6.89
CA GLU A 14 14.05 -15.58 -7.68
C GLU A 14 12.80 -15.63 -8.56
N LYS A 15 11.69 -15.11 -8.02
CA LYS A 15 10.41 -15.03 -8.73
C LYS A 15 10.29 -13.73 -9.51
N ARG A 16 9.63 -13.78 -10.65
CA ARG A 16 9.43 -12.65 -11.55
C ARG A 16 7.95 -12.49 -11.89
N LEU A 17 7.51 -11.24 -11.98
CA LEU A 17 6.21 -10.83 -12.52
C LEU A 17 6.11 -11.16 -13.99
N ARG A 18 4.94 -11.64 -14.41
CA ARG A 18 4.55 -11.84 -15.80
C ARG A 18 3.37 -10.94 -16.14
N LEU A 19 3.24 -10.53 -17.38
CA LEU A 19 2.12 -9.69 -17.83
C LEU A 19 0.74 -10.34 -17.59
N GLU A 20 0.69 -11.67 -17.58
CA GLU A 20 -0.54 -12.45 -17.32
C GLU A 20 -0.91 -12.59 -15.84
N ASP A 21 -0.01 -12.20 -14.91
CA ASP A 21 -0.26 -12.34 -13.48
C ASP A 21 -1.27 -11.31 -12.99
N ASP A 22 -2.23 -11.76 -12.17
CA ASP A 22 -3.06 -10.88 -11.35
C ASP A 22 -2.28 -10.46 -10.10
N ILE A 23 -2.32 -9.15 -9.79
CA ILE A 23 -1.53 -8.53 -8.73
C ILE A 23 -2.45 -7.78 -7.78
N THR A 24 -2.49 -8.19 -6.52
CA THR A 24 -3.12 -7.40 -5.45
C THR A 24 -2.09 -6.51 -4.77
N LEU A 25 -2.41 -5.22 -4.62
CA LEU A 25 -1.60 -4.28 -3.86
C LEU A 25 -2.38 -3.76 -2.66
N LEU A 26 -1.78 -3.81 -1.48
CA LEU A 26 -2.34 -3.27 -0.24
C LEU A 26 -1.35 -2.34 0.44
N GLY A 27 -1.80 -1.21 0.95
CA GLY A 27 -0.94 -0.36 1.76
C GLY A 27 -1.16 1.13 1.60
N SER A 28 -0.07 1.88 1.80
CA SER A 28 -0.06 3.34 1.82
C SER A 28 -0.37 3.96 0.46
N CYS A 29 -0.55 5.28 0.41
CA CYS A 29 -0.78 6.03 -0.83
C CYS A 29 0.34 5.85 -1.89
N PHE A 30 1.50 5.31 -1.55
CA PHE A 30 2.51 4.91 -2.53
C PHE A 30 2.02 3.77 -3.44
N VAL A 31 1.10 2.92 -2.97
CA VAL A 31 0.41 1.90 -3.77
C VAL A 31 -0.26 2.53 -5.00
N ASP A 32 -0.86 3.70 -4.86
CA ASP A 32 -1.58 4.37 -5.96
C ASP A 32 -0.63 4.70 -7.12
N ASN A 33 0.60 5.14 -6.80
CA ASN A 33 1.62 5.42 -7.81
C ASN A 33 2.04 4.15 -8.57
N ILE A 34 2.38 3.09 -7.83
CA ILE A 34 2.87 1.83 -8.44
C ILE A 34 1.73 1.11 -9.17
N SER A 35 0.52 1.10 -8.63
CA SER A 35 -0.63 0.48 -9.29
C SER A 35 -1.01 1.20 -10.60
N ALA A 36 -0.88 2.53 -10.65
CA ALA A 36 -1.08 3.29 -11.88
C ALA A 36 -0.04 2.91 -12.94
N LYS A 37 1.24 2.76 -12.57
CA LYS A 37 2.32 2.33 -13.45
C LYS A 37 2.12 0.91 -13.97
N LEU A 38 1.76 -0.03 -13.08
CA LEU A 38 1.45 -1.40 -13.47
C LEU A 38 0.29 -1.47 -14.47
N ARG A 39 -0.79 -0.68 -14.25
CA ARG A 39 -1.91 -0.59 -15.21
C ARG A 39 -1.48 0.01 -16.55
N ASP A 40 -0.63 1.04 -16.54
CA ASP A 40 -0.08 1.63 -17.78
C ASP A 40 0.77 0.62 -18.55
N ALA A 41 1.43 -0.29 -17.84
CA ALA A 41 2.17 -1.41 -18.41
C ALA A 41 1.28 -2.61 -18.81
N SER A 42 -0.04 -2.52 -18.60
CA SER A 42 -1.07 -3.54 -18.89
C SER A 42 -1.01 -4.79 -18.02
N PHE A 43 -0.54 -4.68 -16.78
CA PHE A 43 -0.74 -5.73 -15.78
C PHE A 43 -2.18 -5.74 -15.25
N HIS A 44 -2.65 -6.88 -14.78
CA HIS A 44 -3.92 -7.01 -14.08
C HIS A 44 -3.77 -6.61 -12.61
N VAL A 45 -4.34 -5.47 -12.22
CA VAL A 45 -4.02 -4.82 -10.94
C VAL A 45 -5.26 -4.51 -10.10
N HIS A 46 -5.26 -5.04 -8.89
CA HIS A 46 -6.28 -4.84 -7.85
C HIS A 46 -5.63 -4.11 -6.67
N ALA A 47 -5.99 -2.85 -6.43
CA ALA A 47 -5.28 -2.02 -5.47
C ALA A 47 -6.21 -1.45 -4.41
N ASN A 48 -5.79 -1.57 -3.13
CA ASN A 48 -6.44 -0.95 -1.97
C ASN A 48 -7.98 -1.10 -1.94
N PRO A 49 -8.53 -2.33 -1.92
CA PRO A 49 -9.98 -2.56 -1.98
C PRO A 49 -10.76 -1.96 -0.81
N PHE A 50 -10.12 -1.64 0.30
CA PHE A 50 -10.69 -0.94 1.47
C PHE A 50 -10.27 0.54 1.52
N GLY A 51 -9.60 1.04 0.46
CA GLY A 51 -8.86 2.28 0.44
C GLY A 51 -7.48 2.17 1.08
N THR A 52 -6.79 3.29 1.20
CA THR A 52 -5.40 3.33 1.69
C THR A 52 -5.28 2.87 3.13
N LEU A 53 -4.36 1.93 3.38
CA LEU A 53 -4.02 1.38 4.69
C LEU A 53 -2.54 1.65 4.98
N TYR A 54 -2.23 2.18 6.17
CA TYR A 54 -0.87 2.68 6.41
C TYR A 54 -0.01 1.78 7.29
N ASN A 55 -0.62 0.95 8.14
CA ASN A 55 0.09 0.19 9.15
C ASN A 55 -0.12 -1.32 8.99
N PRO A 56 0.83 -2.15 9.50
CA PRO A 56 0.76 -3.60 9.38
C PRO A 56 -0.52 -4.22 9.92
N ALA A 57 -1.05 -3.72 11.04
CA ALA A 57 -2.23 -4.30 11.68
C ALA A 57 -3.51 -4.06 10.86
N SER A 58 -3.67 -2.86 10.27
CA SER A 58 -4.80 -2.58 9.37
C SER A 58 -4.73 -3.41 8.08
N ILE A 59 -3.51 -3.66 7.55
CA ILE A 59 -3.32 -4.52 6.37
C ILE A 59 -3.61 -5.98 6.73
N ALA A 60 -3.15 -6.47 7.89
CA ALA A 60 -3.46 -7.81 8.37
C ALA A 60 -4.96 -8.03 8.54
N ASN A 61 -5.68 -7.05 9.10
CA ASN A 61 -7.14 -7.08 9.18
C ASN A 61 -7.81 -7.12 7.79
N ALA A 62 -7.28 -6.39 6.82
CA ALA A 62 -7.79 -6.44 5.45
C ALA A 62 -7.60 -7.82 4.81
N VAL A 63 -6.41 -8.43 4.96
CA VAL A 63 -6.14 -9.80 4.46
C VAL A 63 -7.07 -10.81 5.13
N ARG A 64 -7.25 -10.73 6.46
CA ARG A 64 -8.20 -11.59 7.17
C ARG A 64 -9.64 -11.47 6.62
N LEU A 65 -10.09 -10.28 6.26
CA LEU A 65 -11.40 -10.08 5.63
C LEU A 65 -11.46 -10.67 4.22
N LEU A 66 -10.36 -10.63 3.46
CA LEU A 66 -10.29 -11.25 2.13
C LEU A 66 -10.33 -12.78 2.19
N ASP A 67 -9.75 -13.37 3.24
CA ASP A 67 -9.73 -14.83 3.45
C ASP A 67 -11.01 -15.38 4.11
N SER A 68 -11.75 -14.54 4.82
CA SER A 68 -12.96 -14.96 5.54
C SER A 68 -14.20 -14.91 4.65
N GLN A 69 -15.32 -15.44 5.18
CA GLN A 69 -16.65 -15.27 4.61
C GLN A 69 -17.45 -14.15 5.30
N ASP A 70 -16.81 -13.39 6.21
CA ASP A 70 -17.45 -12.30 6.95
C ASP A 70 -17.93 -11.21 5.99
N VAL A 71 -19.03 -10.57 6.33
CA VAL A 71 -19.56 -9.41 5.60
C VAL A 71 -19.72 -8.25 6.58
N PHE A 72 -19.70 -7.04 6.06
CA PHE A 72 -20.02 -5.86 6.88
C PHE A 72 -21.51 -5.82 7.20
N THR A 73 -21.79 -5.52 8.47
CA THR A 73 -23.14 -5.45 9.02
C THR A 73 -23.45 -4.07 9.59
N ILE A 74 -24.64 -3.88 10.12
CA ILE A 74 -25.04 -2.63 10.75
C ILE A 74 -24.14 -2.27 11.95
N GLU A 75 -23.53 -3.25 12.58
CA GLU A 75 -22.62 -3.08 13.72
C GLU A 75 -21.29 -2.43 13.29
N ASP A 76 -20.90 -2.57 12.02
CA ASP A 76 -19.71 -1.93 11.45
C ASP A 76 -19.97 -0.48 11.01
N CYS A 77 -21.25 -0.06 10.98
CA CYS A 77 -21.61 1.27 10.52
C CYS A 77 -21.32 2.33 11.58
N VAL A 78 -20.48 3.29 11.23
CA VAL A 78 -20.06 4.37 12.11
C VAL A 78 -20.34 5.71 11.44
N GLN A 79 -21.04 6.61 12.15
CA GLN A 79 -21.22 7.98 11.69
C GLN A 79 -19.87 8.71 11.73
N MET A 80 -19.53 9.40 10.65
CA MET A 80 -18.34 10.23 10.55
C MET A 80 -18.42 11.44 11.49
N GLY A 81 -17.26 11.95 11.90
CA GLY A 81 -17.15 13.17 12.70
C GLY A 81 -17.12 14.45 11.86
N ALA A 82 -16.74 15.57 12.52
CA ALA A 82 -16.64 16.91 11.94
C ALA A 82 -17.94 17.43 11.30
N GLY A 83 -19.11 17.08 11.90
CA GLY A 83 -20.43 17.52 11.42
C GLY A 83 -20.92 16.79 10.17
N SER A 84 -20.27 15.72 9.76
CA SER A 84 -20.75 14.88 8.65
C SER A 84 -21.81 13.89 9.14
N GLU A 85 -22.89 13.77 8.40
CA GLU A 85 -23.94 12.75 8.64
C GLU A 85 -23.65 11.43 7.93
N LYS A 86 -22.57 11.38 7.12
CA LYS A 86 -22.23 10.18 6.34
C LYS A 86 -21.80 9.02 7.23
N ILE A 87 -22.09 7.82 6.75
CA ILE A 87 -21.76 6.55 7.37
C ILE A 87 -20.56 5.93 6.66
N CYS A 88 -19.64 5.38 7.46
CA CYS A 88 -18.47 4.61 7.02
C CYS A 88 -18.22 3.47 8.01
N SER A 89 -17.07 2.83 7.97
CA SER A 89 -16.59 1.92 9.03
C SER A 89 -15.13 2.20 9.37
N PHE A 90 -14.70 1.74 10.53
CA PHE A 90 -13.30 1.82 10.97
C PHE A 90 -12.32 0.96 10.15
N HIS A 91 -12.82 0.10 9.26
CA HIS A 91 -12.03 -0.72 8.35
C HIS A 91 -11.70 -0.02 7.02
N HIS A 92 -12.40 1.07 6.69
CA HIS A 92 -12.33 1.71 5.39
C HIS A 92 -11.71 3.10 5.41
N HIS A 93 -11.12 3.49 4.29
CA HIS A 93 -10.82 4.88 4.01
C HIS A 93 -12.12 5.70 3.85
N THR A 94 -12.07 7.00 4.19
CA THR A 94 -13.24 7.90 4.12
C THR A 94 -13.90 8.02 2.75
N SER A 95 -13.24 7.61 1.67
CA SER A 95 -13.82 7.54 0.32
C SER A 95 -14.97 6.54 0.20
N PHE A 96 -15.06 5.60 1.13
CA PHE A 96 -16.18 4.64 1.20
C PHE A 96 -17.44 5.22 1.85
N ALA A 97 -17.36 6.40 2.48
CA ALA A 97 -18.50 7.00 3.17
C ALA A 97 -19.70 7.23 2.23
N ARG A 98 -20.91 6.92 2.72
CA ARG A 98 -22.19 7.09 2.02
C ARG A 98 -23.16 7.86 2.92
N GLU A 99 -24.27 8.31 2.33
CA GLU A 99 -25.26 9.14 3.02
C GLU A 99 -25.98 8.37 4.15
N ASN A 100 -26.10 7.06 4.03
CA ASN A 100 -26.77 6.22 5.02
C ASN A 100 -26.13 4.82 5.11
N ALA A 101 -26.53 4.05 6.12
CA ALA A 101 -25.98 2.72 6.39
C ALA A 101 -26.29 1.70 5.29
N GLU A 102 -27.48 1.75 4.68
CA GLU A 102 -27.87 0.84 3.60
C GLU A 102 -26.96 1.02 2.38
N GLU A 103 -26.76 2.25 1.93
CA GLU A 103 -25.85 2.56 0.81
C GLU A 103 -24.40 2.21 1.14
N PHE A 104 -23.96 2.46 2.38
CA PHE A 104 -22.63 2.09 2.80
C PHE A 104 -22.43 0.58 2.76
N LEU A 105 -23.33 -0.20 3.36
CA LEU A 105 -23.26 -1.66 3.39
C LEU A 105 -23.33 -2.28 1.99
N ALA A 106 -24.23 -1.78 1.14
CA ALA A 106 -24.31 -2.23 -0.25
C ALA A 106 -22.98 -2.02 -0.99
N ASN A 107 -22.40 -0.82 -0.88
CA ASN A 107 -21.12 -0.49 -1.52
C ASN A 107 -19.95 -1.28 -0.91
N ALA A 108 -19.83 -1.35 0.42
CA ALA A 108 -18.74 -2.00 1.11
C ALA A 108 -18.73 -3.52 0.86
N ASN A 109 -19.90 -4.16 0.93
CA ASN A 109 -20.01 -5.60 0.69
C ASN A 109 -19.83 -5.97 -0.79
N GLN A 110 -20.30 -5.14 -1.72
CA GLN A 110 -20.00 -5.35 -3.14
C GLN A 110 -18.51 -5.24 -3.42
N ALA A 111 -17.84 -4.22 -2.86
CA ALA A 111 -16.38 -4.05 -2.99
C ALA A 111 -15.62 -5.23 -2.36
N LEU A 112 -16.07 -5.74 -1.20
CA LEU A 112 -15.48 -6.88 -0.52
C LEU A 112 -15.61 -8.16 -1.36
N LEU A 113 -16.78 -8.42 -1.95
CA LEU A 113 -16.97 -9.60 -2.82
C LEU A 113 -16.05 -9.56 -4.02
N GLN A 114 -15.97 -8.42 -4.72
CA GLN A 114 -15.05 -8.26 -5.84
C GLN A 114 -13.59 -8.40 -5.40
N ALA A 115 -13.22 -7.80 -4.26
CA ALA A 115 -11.86 -7.89 -3.72
C ALA A 115 -11.46 -9.34 -3.37
N ARG A 116 -12.38 -10.17 -2.89
CA ARG A 116 -12.14 -11.60 -2.65
C ARG A 116 -11.90 -12.38 -3.93
N GLU A 117 -12.71 -12.12 -4.97
CA GLU A 117 -12.49 -12.75 -6.28
C GLU A 117 -11.11 -12.40 -6.83
N ASP A 118 -10.73 -11.12 -6.73
CA ASP A 118 -9.44 -10.61 -7.19
C ASP A 118 -8.30 -11.18 -6.35
N TRP A 119 -8.46 -11.26 -5.02
CA TRP A 119 -7.51 -11.88 -4.10
C TRP A 119 -7.25 -13.34 -4.43
N HIS A 120 -8.30 -14.12 -4.69
CA HIS A 120 -8.15 -15.54 -5.06
C HIS A 120 -7.46 -15.75 -6.42
N LYS A 121 -7.62 -14.83 -7.36
CA LYS A 121 -6.94 -14.88 -8.66
C LYS A 121 -5.50 -14.41 -8.58
N SER A 122 -5.19 -13.53 -7.63
CA SER A 122 -3.88 -12.89 -7.53
C SER A 122 -2.79 -13.89 -7.19
N ARG A 123 -1.81 -13.96 -8.09
CA ARG A 123 -0.55 -14.65 -7.85
C ARG A 123 0.42 -13.80 -7.04
N TRP A 124 0.42 -12.50 -7.26
CA TRP A 124 1.30 -11.57 -6.55
C TRP A 124 0.54 -10.71 -5.56
N VAL A 125 1.15 -10.54 -4.39
CA VAL A 125 0.66 -9.63 -3.36
C VAL A 125 1.78 -8.67 -2.97
N ILE A 126 1.59 -7.37 -3.26
CA ILE A 126 2.56 -6.33 -2.96
C ILE A 126 2.07 -5.51 -1.78
N ILE A 127 2.81 -5.54 -0.68
CA ILE A 127 2.46 -4.85 0.56
C ILE A 127 3.36 -3.64 0.76
N THR A 128 2.76 -2.46 0.88
CA THR A 128 3.48 -1.21 1.14
C THR A 128 3.20 -0.70 2.55
N LEU A 129 4.15 -0.92 3.46
CA LEU A 129 4.06 -0.49 4.86
C LEU A 129 4.38 1.01 4.99
N GLY A 130 3.44 1.80 5.49
CA GLY A 130 3.59 3.25 5.65
C GLY A 130 4.17 3.64 6.99
N THR A 131 3.60 3.15 8.08
CA THR A 131 3.96 3.51 9.45
C THR A 131 3.74 2.35 10.41
N ALA A 132 4.51 2.32 11.50
CA ALA A 132 4.30 1.42 12.63
C ALA A 132 3.37 2.02 13.70
N PHE A 133 2.91 3.26 13.52
CA PHE A 133 1.90 3.85 14.40
C PHE A 133 0.50 3.38 14.03
N VAL A 134 -0.31 3.14 15.05
CA VAL A 134 -1.73 2.77 14.92
C VAL A 134 -2.61 3.67 15.75
N TRP A 135 -3.84 3.81 15.31
CA TRP A 135 -4.94 4.32 16.12
C TRP A 135 -5.78 3.15 16.60
N THR A 136 -6.22 3.20 17.84
CA THR A 136 -7.16 2.23 18.41
C THR A 136 -8.41 2.93 18.90
N HIS A 137 -9.55 2.24 18.76
CA HIS A 137 -10.83 2.60 19.31
C HIS A 137 -11.34 1.40 20.12
N ASP A 138 -11.64 1.59 21.39
CA ASP A 138 -12.04 0.52 22.31
C ASP A 138 -11.08 -0.68 22.31
N GLY A 139 -9.76 -0.39 22.21
CA GLY A 139 -8.69 -1.40 22.20
C GLY A 139 -8.45 -2.07 20.83
N ALA A 140 -9.32 -1.90 19.83
CA ALA A 140 -9.17 -2.44 18.49
C ALA A 140 -8.45 -1.45 17.56
N VAL A 141 -7.55 -1.94 16.71
CA VAL A 141 -6.89 -1.11 15.70
C VAL A 141 -7.90 -0.70 14.63
N VAL A 142 -7.93 0.59 14.31
CA VAL A 142 -8.77 1.16 13.27
C VAL A 142 -7.92 1.63 12.07
N ALA A 143 -8.42 1.41 10.87
CA ALA A 143 -7.75 1.88 9.65
C ALA A 143 -7.90 3.40 9.46
N ASN A 144 -8.99 3.97 9.96
CA ASN A 144 -9.28 5.40 9.86
C ASN A 144 -10.12 5.89 11.04
N CYS A 145 -9.77 7.05 11.59
CA CYS A 145 -10.53 7.69 12.69
C CYS A 145 -11.81 8.40 12.22
N LEU A 146 -12.15 8.38 10.94
CA LEU A 146 -13.39 8.92 10.35
C LEU A 146 -13.69 10.37 10.71
N LYS A 147 -12.65 11.19 10.96
CA LYS A 147 -12.75 12.58 11.42
C LYS A 147 -13.53 12.75 12.75
N ARG A 148 -13.65 11.69 13.53
CA ARG A 148 -14.26 11.74 14.87
C ARG A 148 -13.34 12.41 15.89
N PRO A 149 -13.84 12.82 17.05
CA PRO A 149 -13.03 13.49 18.08
C PRO A 149 -11.83 12.63 18.50
N ALA A 150 -10.64 13.25 18.54
CA ALA A 150 -9.39 12.54 18.86
C ALA A 150 -9.42 11.84 20.25
N LYS A 151 -10.23 12.32 21.19
CA LYS A 151 -10.40 11.71 22.54
C LYS A 151 -11.04 10.32 22.52
N GLU A 152 -11.62 9.90 21.41
CA GLU A 152 -12.21 8.56 21.22
C GLU A 152 -11.16 7.52 20.85
N PHE A 153 -9.93 7.96 20.58
CA PHE A 153 -8.88 7.10 20.08
C PHE A 153 -7.63 7.20 20.91
N GLU A 154 -6.90 6.09 20.97
CA GLU A 154 -5.52 6.06 21.44
C GLU A 154 -4.58 5.94 20.26
N HIS A 155 -3.44 6.62 20.35
CA HIS A 155 -2.39 6.59 19.32
C HIS A 155 -1.12 6.00 19.90
N ARG A 156 -0.63 4.89 19.33
CA ARG A 156 0.56 4.22 19.83
C ARG A 156 1.43 3.65 18.73
N LEU A 157 2.68 3.43 19.05
CA LEU A 157 3.62 2.68 18.24
C LEU A 157 3.42 1.19 18.50
N LEU A 158 3.37 0.38 17.43
CA LEU A 158 3.40 -1.08 17.54
C LEU A 158 4.78 -1.53 18.04
N SER A 159 4.82 -2.57 18.85
CA SER A 159 6.06 -3.26 19.18
C SER A 159 6.58 -4.06 17.97
N LEU A 160 7.84 -4.44 18.01
CA LEU A 160 8.45 -5.29 16.97
C LEU A 160 7.70 -6.62 16.84
N ASP A 161 7.35 -7.25 17.94
CA ASP A 161 6.63 -8.54 17.96
C ASP A 161 5.24 -8.44 17.35
N GLU A 162 4.51 -7.34 17.62
CA GLU A 162 3.21 -7.07 16.99
C GLU A 162 3.35 -6.91 15.48
N ILE A 163 4.37 -6.17 15.01
CA ILE A 163 4.61 -5.98 13.57
C ILE A 163 4.96 -7.31 12.91
N CYS A 164 5.86 -8.10 13.52
CA CYS A 164 6.22 -9.43 13.01
C CYS A 164 5.01 -10.36 12.96
N SER A 165 4.14 -10.34 13.98
CA SER A 165 2.90 -11.11 13.99
C SER A 165 1.98 -10.70 12.84
N CYS A 166 1.83 -9.40 12.58
CA CYS A 166 1.06 -8.90 11.43
C CYS A 166 1.65 -9.35 10.09
N ILE A 167 2.97 -9.23 9.90
CA ILE A 167 3.65 -9.64 8.66
C ILE A 167 3.43 -11.12 8.39
N ARG A 168 3.60 -11.98 9.42
CA ARG A 168 3.35 -13.40 9.29
C ARG A 168 1.89 -13.70 8.96
N SER A 169 0.93 -13.09 9.65
CA SER A 169 -0.50 -13.29 9.38
C SER A 169 -0.93 -12.83 7.98
N ILE A 170 -0.18 -11.91 7.34
CA ILE A 170 -0.42 -11.50 5.96
C ILE A 170 0.09 -12.55 4.96
N SER A 171 1.23 -13.18 5.22
CA SER A 171 1.95 -13.99 4.24
C SER A 171 1.85 -15.50 4.48
N GLU A 172 1.66 -15.95 5.72
CA GLU A 172 1.59 -17.38 6.04
C GLU A 172 0.24 -17.97 5.61
N GLY A 173 0.26 -19.22 5.16
CA GLY A 173 -0.94 -19.95 4.73
C GLY A 173 -1.40 -19.66 3.29
N HIS A 174 -0.60 -18.92 2.50
CA HIS A 174 -0.90 -18.57 1.12
C HIS A 174 0.19 -19.10 0.17
N ASP A 175 0.38 -20.41 0.13
CA ASP A 175 1.42 -21.07 -0.67
C ASP A 175 1.24 -20.87 -2.20
N ASP A 176 0.05 -20.45 -2.62
CA ASP A 176 -0.30 -20.10 -4.00
C ASP A 176 0.11 -18.70 -4.41
N LYS A 177 0.57 -17.86 -3.47
CA LYS A 177 0.89 -16.43 -3.67
C LYS A 177 2.37 -16.13 -3.48
N GLU A 178 2.84 -15.16 -4.24
CA GLU A 178 4.17 -14.57 -4.10
C GLU A 178 4.04 -13.21 -3.42
N PHE A 179 4.60 -13.08 -2.22
CA PHE A 179 4.57 -11.83 -1.47
C PHE A 179 5.79 -10.98 -1.74
N LEU A 180 5.59 -9.68 -1.88
CA LEU A 180 6.62 -8.67 -1.93
C LEU A 180 6.29 -7.54 -0.98
N PHE A 181 7.17 -7.26 -0.04
CA PHE A 181 7.02 -6.15 0.89
C PHE A 181 7.90 -4.97 0.50
N THR A 182 7.46 -3.78 0.85
CA THR A 182 8.25 -2.56 0.75
C THR A 182 7.87 -1.59 1.87
N VAL A 183 8.81 -0.76 2.29
CA VAL A 183 8.53 0.37 3.17
C VAL A 183 8.31 1.62 2.31
N SER A 184 7.16 2.25 2.52
CA SER A 184 6.79 3.48 1.79
C SER A 184 7.85 4.57 1.95
N PRO A 185 8.30 5.20 0.85
CA PRO A 185 9.24 6.32 0.91
C PRO A 185 8.60 7.62 1.42
N ILE A 186 7.29 7.63 1.64
CA ILE A 186 6.56 8.80 2.15
C ILE A 186 6.89 9.01 3.63
N ARG A 187 7.20 10.25 3.99
CA ARG A 187 7.55 10.63 5.36
C ARG A 187 6.30 10.98 6.16
N HIS A 188 6.07 10.32 7.29
CA HIS A 188 4.97 10.62 8.21
C HIS A 188 5.44 11.58 9.31
N LEU A 189 5.42 12.89 9.02
CA LEU A 189 6.00 13.92 9.87
C LEU A 189 5.02 14.56 10.87
N SER A 190 3.78 14.13 10.95
CA SER A 190 2.79 14.66 11.89
C SER A 190 3.21 14.56 13.38
N LEU A 191 4.00 13.54 13.71
CA LEU A 191 4.60 13.34 15.04
C LEU A 191 6.08 13.78 15.10
N GLY A 192 6.58 14.43 14.05
CA GLY A 192 7.96 14.85 13.93
C GLY A 192 8.89 13.80 13.31
N ALA A 193 10.08 14.26 12.93
CA ALA A 193 11.06 13.44 12.20
C ALA A 193 11.57 12.24 13.00
N HIS A 194 11.76 12.40 14.32
CA HIS A 194 12.22 11.31 15.18
C HIS A 194 11.21 10.16 15.25
N ALA A 195 9.92 10.47 15.42
CA ALA A 195 8.85 9.48 15.43
C ALA A 195 8.77 8.73 14.08
N ASN A 196 8.90 9.46 12.95
CA ASN A 196 9.00 8.85 11.63
C ASN A 196 10.19 7.88 11.53
N THR A 197 11.37 8.28 12.03
CA THR A 197 12.57 7.41 12.01
C THR A 197 12.35 6.15 12.83
N LEU A 198 11.82 6.25 14.05
CA LEU A 198 11.52 5.08 14.89
C LEU A 198 10.52 4.13 14.21
N SER A 199 9.46 4.69 13.64
CA SER A 199 8.44 3.94 12.92
C SER A 199 9.03 3.17 11.74
N LYS A 200 9.79 3.85 10.88
CA LYS A 200 10.43 3.21 9.71
C LYS A 200 11.45 2.15 10.11
N SER A 201 12.27 2.43 11.14
CA SER A 201 13.25 1.47 11.65
C SER A 201 12.61 0.17 12.14
N LEU A 202 11.49 0.27 12.88
CA LEU A 202 10.75 -0.92 13.33
C LEU A 202 10.20 -1.74 12.16
N LEU A 203 9.67 -1.07 11.11
CA LEU A 203 9.19 -1.78 9.92
C LEU A 203 10.32 -2.53 9.21
N HIS A 204 11.48 -1.91 9.03
CA HIS A 204 12.64 -2.55 8.41
C HIS A 204 13.15 -3.75 9.23
N ILE A 205 13.31 -3.58 10.55
CA ILE A 205 13.75 -4.66 11.44
C ILE A 205 12.76 -5.85 11.40
N ALA A 206 11.45 -5.55 11.41
CA ALA A 206 10.43 -6.59 11.36
C ALA A 206 10.45 -7.37 10.03
N LEU A 207 10.60 -6.69 8.89
CA LEU A 207 10.70 -7.32 7.58
C LEU A 207 11.91 -8.24 7.48
N GLU A 208 13.08 -7.77 7.94
CA GLU A 208 14.31 -8.57 8.02
C GLU A 208 14.12 -9.79 8.93
N GLN A 209 13.55 -9.59 10.13
CA GLN A 209 13.33 -10.67 11.10
C GLN A 209 12.32 -11.72 10.60
N CYS A 210 11.35 -11.31 9.79
CA CYS A 210 10.38 -12.24 9.18
C CYS A 210 10.94 -12.93 7.92
N GLY A 211 12.06 -12.47 7.35
CA GLY A 211 12.70 -13.05 6.18
C GLY A 211 11.83 -13.00 4.91
N VAL A 212 10.97 -12.00 4.79
CA VAL A 212 10.07 -11.84 3.63
C VAL A 212 10.77 -11.11 2.47
N PRO A 213 10.40 -11.38 1.20
CA PRO A 213 10.94 -10.66 0.05
C PRO A 213 10.69 -9.16 0.17
N TYR A 214 11.73 -8.34 0.01
CA TYR A 214 11.70 -6.91 0.24
C TYR A 214 12.21 -6.11 -0.96
N PHE A 215 11.41 -5.12 -1.42
CA PHE A 215 11.82 -4.14 -2.43
C PHE A 215 12.18 -2.81 -1.75
N PRO A 216 13.40 -2.27 -1.95
CA PRO A 216 13.93 -1.15 -1.16
C PRO A 216 13.47 0.23 -1.67
N ALA A 217 12.13 0.46 -1.79
CA ALA A 217 11.60 1.75 -2.25
C ALA A 217 11.97 2.90 -1.30
N TYR A 218 12.03 2.65 0.01
CA TYR A 218 12.42 3.63 1.00
C TYR A 218 13.88 4.06 0.82
N GLU A 219 14.79 3.11 0.69
CA GLU A 219 16.22 3.35 0.55
C GLU A 219 16.56 4.02 -0.79
N ILE A 220 15.84 3.70 -1.87
CA ILE A 220 16.01 4.40 -3.15
C ILE A 220 15.79 5.90 -2.96
N VAL A 221 14.77 6.32 -2.22
CA VAL A 221 14.51 7.76 -2.00
C VAL A 221 15.47 8.34 -0.95
N MET A 222 15.70 7.64 0.15
CA MET A 222 16.46 8.17 1.29
C MET A 222 17.97 8.17 1.06
N ASP A 223 18.52 7.20 0.32
CA ASP A 223 19.94 7.02 0.13
C ASP A 223 20.42 7.37 -1.27
N GLU A 224 19.76 6.88 -2.32
CA GLU A 224 20.19 7.16 -3.68
C GLU A 224 19.73 8.56 -4.15
N LEU A 225 18.46 8.90 -3.98
CA LEU A 225 17.89 10.16 -4.46
C LEU A 225 18.07 11.34 -3.49
N ARG A 226 18.38 11.17 -2.32
CA ARG A 226 18.82 12.00 -1.19
C ARG A 226 18.86 13.53 -1.38
N ASP A 227 17.89 14.09 -2.12
CA ASP A 227 17.80 15.50 -2.47
C ASP A 227 16.32 15.93 -2.50
N TYR A 228 16.02 17.13 -2.04
CA TYR A 228 14.65 17.65 -1.99
C TYR A 228 13.99 17.79 -3.36
N ARG A 229 14.73 17.87 -4.46
CA ARG A 229 14.16 17.87 -5.84
C ARG A 229 13.41 16.59 -6.19
N PHE A 230 13.64 15.50 -5.43
CA PHE A 230 12.94 14.22 -5.59
C PHE A 230 11.68 14.11 -4.72
N TYR A 231 11.32 15.17 -4.01
CA TYR A 231 10.05 15.29 -3.30
C TYR A 231 9.07 16.16 -4.08
N ALA A 232 7.77 15.94 -3.86
CA ALA A 232 6.70 16.83 -4.30
C ALA A 232 6.75 18.16 -3.51
N GLU A 233 5.89 19.11 -3.87
CA GLU A 233 5.83 20.43 -3.23
C GLU A 233 5.61 20.39 -1.71
N ASP A 234 4.95 19.32 -1.21
CA ASP A 234 4.70 19.12 0.22
C ASP A 234 5.94 18.60 0.98
N LEU A 235 7.03 18.29 0.31
CA LEU A 235 8.29 17.75 0.85
C LEU A 235 8.12 16.45 1.64
N VAL A 236 7.03 15.75 1.41
CA VAL A 236 6.64 14.49 2.08
C VAL A 236 6.52 13.34 1.09
N HIS A 237 5.80 13.57 0.00
CA HIS A 237 5.60 12.59 -1.07
C HIS A 237 6.76 12.61 -2.07
N PRO A 238 7.11 11.46 -2.67
CA PRO A 238 8.05 11.41 -3.80
C PRO A 238 7.52 12.22 -4.98
N SER A 239 8.42 12.94 -5.67
CA SER A 239 8.08 13.62 -6.93
C SER A 239 7.77 12.59 -8.03
N PRO A 240 7.09 13.01 -9.12
CA PRO A 240 6.89 12.14 -10.29
C PRO A 240 8.20 11.55 -10.84
N THR A 241 9.30 12.32 -10.81
CA THR A 241 10.62 11.83 -11.22
C THR A 241 11.14 10.72 -10.30
N ALA A 242 10.97 10.87 -8.98
CA ALA A 242 11.36 9.84 -8.03
C ALA A 242 10.53 8.56 -8.21
N VAL A 243 9.22 8.70 -8.44
CA VAL A 243 8.34 7.56 -8.74
C VAL A 243 8.78 6.84 -10.02
N GLU A 244 9.21 7.59 -11.06
CA GLU A 244 9.71 6.99 -12.30
C GLU A 244 10.99 6.18 -12.07
N ILE A 245 11.95 6.72 -11.32
CA ILE A 245 13.20 6.02 -10.99
C ILE A 245 12.93 4.74 -10.18
N ILE A 246 12.02 4.81 -9.18
CA ILE A 246 11.63 3.63 -8.42
C ILE A 246 10.98 2.60 -9.34
N TRP A 247 10.11 3.04 -10.25
CA TRP A 247 9.44 2.18 -11.21
C TRP A 247 10.42 1.47 -12.15
N GLU A 248 11.40 2.18 -12.71
CA GLU A 248 12.44 1.59 -13.55
C GLU A 248 13.19 0.47 -12.80
N LYS A 249 13.61 0.73 -11.56
CA LYS A 249 14.28 -0.27 -10.71
C LYS A 249 13.39 -1.45 -10.35
N PHE A 250 12.11 -1.19 -10.08
CA PHE A 250 11.11 -2.23 -9.83
C PHE A 250 10.98 -3.15 -11.05
N MET A 251 10.81 -2.57 -12.23
CA MET A 251 10.69 -3.32 -13.48
C MET A 251 11.95 -4.12 -13.80
N ASP A 252 13.14 -3.52 -13.63
CA ASP A 252 14.42 -4.18 -13.88
C ASP A 252 14.66 -5.38 -12.98
N SER A 253 14.23 -5.28 -11.72
CA SER A 253 14.47 -6.31 -10.71
C SER A 253 13.39 -7.41 -10.67
N LEU A 254 12.17 -7.12 -11.10
CA LEU A 254 11.02 -8.00 -10.85
C LEU A 254 10.33 -8.54 -12.12
N THR A 255 10.61 -8.00 -13.31
CA THR A 255 9.99 -8.51 -14.54
C THR A 255 10.91 -9.43 -15.33
N LEU A 256 10.30 -10.23 -16.19
CA LEU A 256 11.04 -11.09 -17.11
C LEU A 256 11.67 -10.24 -18.23
N PRO A 257 12.97 -10.42 -18.53
CA PRO A 257 13.65 -9.66 -19.59
C PRO A 257 12.96 -9.76 -20.96
N GLN A 258 12.36 -10.91 -21.29
CA GLN A 258 11.66 -11.12 -22.56
C GLN A 258 10.36 -10.31 -22.68
N GLU A 259 9.75 -9.88 -21.57
CA GLU A 259 8.51 -9.11 -21.57
C GLU A 259 8.75 -7.59 -21.61
N ARG A 260 9.98 -7.13 -21.36
CA ARG A 260 10.33 -5.71 -21.30
C ARG A 260 9.90 -4.91 -22.55
N ALA A 261 10.16 -5.46 -23.73
CA ALA A 261 9.77 -4.77 -24.97
C ALA A 261 8.24 -4.63 -25.13
N GLN A 262 7.46 -5.60 -24.63
CA GLN A 262 6.00 -5.49 -24.63
C GLN A 262 5.52 -4.46 -23.60
N ILE A 263 6.07 -4.48 -22.41
CA ILE A 263 5.78 -3.54 -21.33
C ILE A 263 6.01 -2.10 -21.79
N GLU A 264 7.16 -1.82 -22.39
CA GLU A 264 7.47 -0.49 -22.94
C GLU A 264 6.50 -0.05 -24.05
N ARG A 265 6.03 -0.96 -24.90
CA ARG A 265 4.99 -0.66 -25.89
C ARG A 265 3.66 -0.29 -25.21
N ASN A 266 3.23 -1.10 -24.23
CA ASN A 266 1.99 -0.87 -23.48
C ASN A 266 2.01 0.51 -22.79
N GLU A 267 3.11 0.86 -22.14
CA GLU A 267 3.28 2.18 -21.51
C GLU A 267 3.20 3.34 -22.52
N LYS A 268 3.81 3.20 -23.71
CA LYS A 268 3.73 4.21 -24.77
C LYS A 268 2.30 4.37 -25.29
N GLU A 269 1.59 3.27 -25.49
CA GLU A 269 0.19 3.27 -25.92
C GLU A 269 -0.73 3.90 -24.87
N SER A 270 -0.53 3.55 -23.59
CA SER A 270 -1.26 4.16 -22.47
C SER A 270 -1.02 5.68 -22.41
N LYS A 271 0.24 6.14 -22.53
CA LYS A 271 0.57 7.57 -22.55
C LYS A 271 -0.11 8.27 -23.75
N ALA A 272 -0.08 7.68 -24.94
CA ALA A 272 -0.73 8.25 -26.13
C ALA A 272 -2.24 8.37 -25.96
N SER A 273 -2.92 7.33 -25.43
CA SER A 273 -4.37 7.34 -25.19
C SER A 273 -4.81 8.42 -24.17
N LYS A 274 -3.99 8.68 -23.15
CA LYS A 274 -4.24 9.73 -22.15
C LYS A 274 -4.10 11.15 -22.75
N HIS A 275 -3.23 11.35 -23.74
CA HIS A 275 -3.09 12.62 -24.46
C HIS A 275 -4.32 12.93 -25.32
N VAL A 276 -4.82 11.96 -26.07
CA VAL A 276 -6.02 12.12 -26.93
C VAL A 276 -7.28 12.46 -26.14
N ARG A 277 -7.42 11.98 -24.90
CA ARG A 277 -8.59 12.28 -24.04
C ARG A 277 -8.54 13.67 -23.39
N ARG A 278 -7.43 14.39 -23.45
CA ARG A 278 -7.26 15.73 -22.88
C ARG A 278 -7.44 16.85 -23.89
N THR A 279 -7.53 16.53 -25.18
CA THR A 279 -7.86 17.41 -26.30
C THR A 279 -9.33 17.25 -26.69
#